data_316e362bc0fa4c993cc9b5bf0f5727e0
#
_entry.id   316e362bc0fa4c993cc9b5bf0f5727e0
#
_cell.length_a   1.000
_cell.length_b   1.000
_cell.length_c   1.000
_cell.angle_alpha   90.00
_cell.angle_beta   90.00
_cell.angle_gamma   90.00
#
_symmetry.space_group_name_H-M   'P 1'
#
loop_
_entity.id
_entity.type
_entity.pdbx_description
1 polymer ?
#
loop_
_entity_poly.entity_id
_entity_poly.type
_entity_poly.pdbx_seq_one_letter_code
_entity_poly.pdbx_strand_id
1 'polypeptide(L)' 'MRYFFHVMSEHTTYKDEVGRSFSNVEIAKAHATVIARELAIEAEDYVGYSVCVTDDQGNEVARVPIARDA' A
#
# COMPACT_ATOMS: atom_id res chain seq x y z
N MET A 1 13.92 9.08 -1.91
CA MET A 1 13.88 7.92 -1.00
C MET A 1 12.96 6.86 -1.56
N ARG A 2 13.32 5.60 -1.41
CA ARG A 2 12.54 4.48 -1.94
C ARG A 2 11.56 3.96 -0.90
N TYR A 3 10.33 3.74 -1.34
CA TYR A 3 9.26 3.19 -0.51
C TYR A 3 8.72 1.92 -1.16
N PHE A 4 8.22 1.02 -0.35
CA PHE A 4 7.69 -0.26 -0.79
C PHE A 4 6.22 -0.34 -0.38
N PHE A 5 5.38 -0.85 -1.28
CA PHE A 5 3.93 -0.86 -1.11
C PHE A 5 3.44 -2.30 -1.09
N HIS A 6 3.37 -2.86 0.11
CA HIS A 6 2.94 -4.25 0.29
C HIS A 6 1.42 -4.29 0.41
N VAL A 7 0.82 -5.34 -0.13
CA VAL A 7 -0.63 -5.57 0.03
C VAL A 7 -0.77 -6.75 0.98
N MET A 8 -1.45 -6.57 2.09
CA MET A 8 -1.46 -7.58 3.12
C MET A 8 -2.77 -7.66 3.89
N SER A 9 -3.07 -8.88 4.36
CA SER A 9 -4.14 -9.18 5.30
C SER A 9 -3.53 -9.85 6.52
N GLU A 10 -4.37 -10.35 7.43
CA GLU A 10 -3.89 -11.09 8.59
C GLU A 10 -3.13 -12.36 8.21
N HIS A 11 -3.46 -12.96 7.09
CA HIS A 11 -2.95 -14.28 6.71
C HIS A 11 -2.07 -14.27 5.47
N THR A 12 -2.08 -13.20 4.68
CA THR A 12 -1.41 -13.17 3.38
C THR A 12 -0.69 -11.85 3.19
N THR A 13 0.52 -11.92 2.66
CA THR A 13 1.30 -10.72 2.29
C THR A 13 1.77 -10.86 0.86
N TYR A 14 1.43 -9.87 0.04
CA TYR A 14 1.99 -9.72 -1.29
C TYR A 14 3.06 -8.64 -1.21
N LYS A 15 4.30 -9.07 -1.11
CA LYS A 15 5.42 -8.18 -0.86
C LYS A 15 5.85 -7.48 -2.13
N ASP A 16 6.03 -6.16 -2.04
CA ASP A 16 6.64 -5.37 -3.11
C ASP A 16 8.16 -5.41 -2.91
N GLU A 17 8.86 -6.03 -3.83
CA GLU A 17 10.32 -6.16 -3.75
C GLU A 17 11.05 -5.12 -4.59
N VAL A 18 10.33 -4.34 -5.38
CA VAL A 18 10.92 -3.34 -6.28
C VAL A 18 10.87 -1.95 -5.66
N GLY A 19 9.70 -1.55 -5.17
CA GLY A 19 9.50 -0.24 -4.59
C GLY A 19 9.46 0.86 -5.63
N ARG A 20 9.34 2.09 -5.15
CA ARG A 20 9.30 3.27 -5.99
C ARG A 20 9.85 4.46 -5.20
N SER A 21 10.59 5.33 -5.88
CA SER A 21 11.16 6.52 -5.25
C SER A 21 10.18 7.67 -5.24
N PHE A 22 10.10 8.33 -4.09
CA PHE A 22 9.33 9.57 -3.91
C PHE A 22 10.17 10.56 -3.11
N SER A 23 9.87 11.83 -3.26
CA SER A 23 10.66 12.87 -2.61
C SER A 23 10.39 12.97 -1.10
N ASN A 24 9.20 12.50 -0.65
CA ASN A 24 8.89 12.50 0.78
C ASN A 24 7.78 11.50 1.07
N VAL A 25 7.53 11.28 2.37
CA VAL A 25 6.57 10.29 2.83
C VAL A 25 5.12 10.68 2.49
N GLU A 26 4.82 11.96 2.45
CA GLU A 26 3.45 12.40 2.16
C GLU A 26 3.04 12.04 0.73
N ILE A 27 3.96 12.15 -0.21
CA ILE A 27 3.70 11.75 -1.59
C ILE A 27 3.56 10.24 -1.69
N ALA A 28 4.38 9.50 -0.95
CA ALA A 28 4.27 8.05 -0.91
C ALA A 28 2.92 7.60 -0.33
N LYS A 29 2.44 8.27 0.71
CA LYS A 29 1.12 7.99 1.29
C LYS A 29 0.00 8.24 0.29
N ALA A 30 0.07 9.35 -0.45
CA ALA A 30 -0.91 9.66 -1.48
C ALA A 30 -0.93 8.57 -2.55
N HIS A 31 0.24 8.07 -2.94
CA HIS A 31 0.34 6.97 -3.89
C HIS A 31 -0.30 5.69 -3.35
N ALA A 32 -0.10 5.40 -2.07
CA ALA A 32 -0.72 4.23 -1.44
C ALA A 32 -2.25 4.34 -1.47
N THR A 33 -2.79 5.52 -1.29
CA THR A 33 -4.24 5.75 -1.37
C THR A 33 -4.76 5.47 -2.77
N VAL A 34 -4.02 5.86 -3.79
CA VAL A 34 -4.38 5.58 -5.18
C VAL A 34 -4.39 4.06 -5.42
N ILE A 35 -3.35 3.36 -4.97
CA ILE A 35 -3.28 1.90 -5.10
C ILE A 35 -4.48 1.24 -4.41
N ALA A 36 -4.79 1.66 -3.19
CA ALA A 36 -5.90 1.09 -2.43
C ALA A 36 -7.23 1.28 -3.14
N ARG A 37 -7.47 2.46 -3.73
CA ARG A 37 -8.69 2.73 -4.49
C ARG A 37 -8.79 1.89 -5.74
N GLU A 38 -7.70 1.77 -6.48
CA GLU A 38 -7.69 0.98 -7.70
C GLU A 38 -7.96 -0.49 -7.40
N LEU A 39 -7.36 -1.03 -6.36
CA LEU A 39 -7.59 -2.41 -5.96
C LEU A 39 -9.02 -2.63 -5.47
N ALA A 40 -9.60 -1.67 -4.77
CA ALA A 40 -10.98 -1.79 -4.30
C ALA A 40 -11.97 -1.84 -5.48
N ILE A 41 -11.67 -1.15 -6.56
CA ILE A 41 -12.54 -1.10 -7.74
C ILE A 41 -12.30 -2.31 -8.65
N GLU A 42 -11.05 -2.67 -8.90
CA GLU A 42 -10.70 -3.64 -9.92
C GLU A 42 -10.56 -5.08 -9.40
N ALA A 43 -10.35 -5.24 -8.09
CA ALA A 43 -10.07 -6.55 -7.51
C ALA A 43 -10.77 -6.71 -6.16
N GLU A 44 -12.05 -7.06 -6.20
CA GLU A 44 -12.86 -7.24 -4.98
C GLU A 44 -12.22 -8.14 -3.94
N ASP A 45 -11.41 -9.10 -4.39
CA ASP A 45 -10.73 -10.03 -3.49
C ASP A 45 -9.79 -9.34 -2.50
N TYR A 46 -9.36 -8.11 -2.81
CA TYR A 46 -8.47 -7.36 -1.94
C TYR A 46 -9.18 -6.43 -0.96
N VAL A 47 -10.51 -6.35 -1.03
CA VAL A 47 -11.26 -5.61 -0.02
C VAL A 47 -11.05 -6.30 1.33
N GLY A 48 -10.65 -5.52 2.34
CA GLY A 48 -10.27 -6.06 3.64
C GLY A 48 -8.76 -6.18 3.84
N TYR A 49 -7.98 -6.12 2.75
CA TYR A 49 -6.53 -6.01 2.83
C TYR A 49 -6.13 -4.55 3.08
N SER A 50 -4.86 -4.32 3.31
CA SER A 50 -4.31 -2.96 3.45
C SER A 50 -3.08 -2.81 2.59
N VAL A 51 -2.84 -1.59 2.12
CA VAL A 51 -1.57 -1.23 1.50
C VAL A 51 -0.66 -0.72 2.62
N CYS A 52 0.40 -1.45 2.88
CA CYS A 52 1.37 -1.13 3.92
C CYS A 52 2.60 -0.53 3.25
N VAL A 53 2.93 0.71 3.59
CA VAL A 53 4.08 1.41 3.02
C VAL A 53 5.25 1.31 4.00
N THR A 54 6.37 0.81 3.51
CA THR A 54 7.60 0.78 4.29
C THR A 54 8.68 1.61 3.60
N ASP A 55 9.63 2.09 4.39
CA ASP A 55 10.81 2.76 3.86
C ASP A 55 11.88 1.72 3.46
N ASP A 56 13.07 2.19 3.06
CA ASP A 56 14.14 1.32 2.62
C ASP A 56 14.83 0.57 3.77
N GLN A 57 14.46 0.87 5.01
CA GLN A 57 14.95 0.16 6.19
C GLN A 57 13.90 -0.80 6.76
N GLY A 58 12.76 -0.92 6.07
CA GLY A 58 11.69 -1.82 6.48
C GLY A 58 10.74 -1.25 7.52
N ASN A 59 10.87 0.04 7.85
CA ASN A 59 9.97 0.68 8.83
C ASN A 59 8.64 1.02 8.17
N GLU A 60 7.54 0.64 8.81
CA GLU A 60 6.21 1.01 8.33
C GLU A 60 5.99 2.50 8.54
N VAL A 61 5.69 3.23 7.48
CA VAL A 61 5.46 4.67 7.51
C VAL A 61 4.02 5.04 7.25
N ALA A 62 3.24 4.14 6.69
CA ALA A 62 1.81 4.37 6.44
C ALA A 62 1.10 3.03 6.22
N ARG A 63 -0.21 3.05 6.44
CA ARG A 63 -1.06 1.90 6.15
C ARG A 63 -2.41 2.41 5.69
N VAL A 64 -2.85 2.00 4.52
CA VAL A 64 -4.11 2.44 3.92
C VAL A 64 -5.00 1.22 3.71
N PRO A 65 -6.16 1.16 4.34
CA PRO A 65 -7.06 0.03 4.13
C PRO A 65 -7.65 0.05 2.72
N ILE A 66 -7.81 -1.14 2.15
CA ILE A 66 -8.50 -1.32 0.87
C ILE A 66 -9.95 -1.55 1.21
N ALA A 67 -10.77 -0.52 1.01
CA ALA A 67 -12.17 -0.55 1.38
C ALA A 67 -13.04 -0.12 0.20
N ARG A 68 -14.19 -0.78 0.09
CA ARG A 68 -15.16 -0.41 -0.93
C ARG A 68 -15.85 0.88 -0.49
N ASP A 69 -16.01 1.82 -1.41
CA ASP A 69 -16.78 3.03 -1.15
C ASP A 69 -18.23 2.66 -0.98
N ALA A 70 -18.84 3.22 0.06
CA ALA A 70 -20.24 2.97 0.35
C ALA A 70 -21.15 3.63 -0.69
#